data_94b517a70bd90195f645b78eb85b5aed
#
_entry.id   94b517a70bd90195f645b78eb85b5aed
#
_cell.length_a   1.000
_cell.length_b   1.000
_cell.length_c   1.000
_cell.angle_alpha   90.00
_cell.angle_beta   90.00
_cell.angle_gamma   90.00
#
_symmetry.space_group_name_H-M   'P 1'
#
loop_
_entity.id
_entity.type
_entity.pdbx_description
1 polymer ?
#
loop_
_entity_poly.entity_id
_entity_poly.type
_entity_poly.pdbx_seq_one_letter_code
_entity_poly.pdbx_strand_id
1 'polypeptide(L)'
;MRIFLLYQASYIMNLFEQQSNEFVKRHIGPGEADTIKMLKKIGAESLEQLIDRTVPPSIRMEKPLNIPAAMSESEYLKHIKEISLKNKVFKNYIGQGYYDTITPSVILRNIFENPGWYTQYTPYQAEISQGRLESLLNFQTMVSDLTALPIANASLLDEATAAAEAMTMFFNALNKQDHIDRPRFFVDKETFPQTKDVLYTRAQPIGIEIIEGEYQSAVIDETYFGALIQYPNDKGAIVDYRNFIDHVHSKGAYVVMATDLLALTLLTPPGELGADAAIGSAQRLGVPLGFGGPHAAFFSTKDEFKRNIPGRLIGVSIDAQGNKALRMALQTREQHIKREKATSNICTAQALLANMAAMYAVWHGADGLTNIAKRIAILTQTVATSLEERGFELVSDFYFDTITVKTKDASAIKAKAEKQQINLRYLQNNLIGISIDETTELGDLYDLINCFENDKDPVAFDIHQDETAEHIPDSLLRTSDFLTHPVFNTYKSESQMMRYIKLLENKDLSFSSQMMRYIKLLENKDLS
;
A
#
# COMPACT_ATOMS: atom_id res chain seq x y z
N MET A 1 5.93 55.09 52.49
CA MET A 1 5.98 53.63 52.28
C MET A 1 4.81 53.29 51.32
N ARG A 2 5.11 53.33 50.01
CA ARG A 2 4.16 53.03 48.92
C ARG A 2 4.32 51.55 48.58
N ILE A 3 3.32 50.78 48.87
CA ILE A 3 3.20 49.37 48.49
C ILE A 3 2.92 49.37 46.96
N PHE A 4 3.88 48.94 46.19
CA PHE A 4 3.70 48.61 44.78
C PHE A 4 2.90 47.30 44.73
N LEU A 5 1.58 47.43 44.55
CA LEU A 5 0.77 46.33 44.07
C LEU A 5 1.09 46.15 42.59
N LEU A 6 1.90 45.16 42.28
CA LEU A 6 2.03 44.62 40.93
C LEU A 6 0.68 43.96 40.58
N TYR A 7 -0.20 44.71 39.97
CA TYR A 7 -1.28 44.16 39.18
C TYR A 7 -0.62 43.44 38.00
N GLN A 8 -0.53 42.13 38.07
CA GLN A 8 -0.53 41.36 36.86
C GLN A 8 -1.85 41.62 36.17
N ALA A 9 -1.86 42.55 35.21
CA ALA A 9 -2.97 42.69 34.30
C ALA A 9 -3.05 41.35 33.55
N SER A 10 -3.98 40.50 33.98
CA SER A 10 -4.37 39.35 33.16
C SER A 10 -4.85 39.97 31.85
N TYR A 11 -4.04 39.80 30.80
CA TYR A 11 -4.41 40.20 29.47
C TYR A 11 -5.64 39.40 29.09
N ILE A 12 -6.81 40.06 29.16
CA ILE A 12 -8.07 39.43 28.76
C ILE A 12 -8.05 39.45 27.22
N MET A 13 -7.70 38.32 26.64
CA MET A 13 -7.81 38.14 25.18
C MET A 13 -9.23 38.51 24.73
N ASN A 14 -9.34 39.33 23.69
CA ASN A 14 -10.64 39.60 23.09
C ASN A 14 -11.20 38.30 22.46
N LEU A 15 -12.48 38.32 22.12
CA LEU A 15 -13.17 37.13 21.58
C LEU A 15 -12.50 36.54 20.36
N PHE A 16 -11.97 37.35 19.44
CA PHE A 16 -11.31 36.88 18.23
C PHE A 16 -9.96 36.22 18.52
N GLU A 17 -9.18 36.75 19.44
CA GLU A 17 -7.95 36.13 19.92
C GLU A 17 -8.22 34.82 20.66
N GLN A 18 -9.30 34.77 21.43
CA GLN A 18 -9.73 33.54 22.11
C GLN A 18 -10.09 32.45 21.09
N GLN A 19 -10.81 32.80 20.01
CA GLN A 19 -11.17 31.87 18.94
C GLN A 19 -9.96 31.38 18.16
N SER A 20 -9.01 32.24 17.86
CA SER A 20 -7.76 31.87 17.18
C SER A 20 -6.89 30.91 18.03
N ASN A 21 -6.97 30.98 19.34
CA ASN A 21 -6.17 30.16 20.27
C ASN A 21 -6.96 29.00 20.92
N GLU A 22 -8.21 28.77 20.54
CA GLU A 22 -9.05 27.75 21.17
C GLU A 22 -8.54 26.31 20.98
N PHE A 23 -7.91 26.02 19.83
CA PHE A 23 -7.43 24.70 19.47
C PHE A 23 -6.33 24.20 20.42
N VAL A 24 -5.43 25.09 20.85
CA VAL A 24 -4.34 24.75 21.79
C VAL A 24 -4.88 24.11 23.05
N LYS A 25 -5.94 24.71 23.65
CA LYS A 25 -6.55 24.21 24.90
C LYS A 25 -7.29 22.89 24.74
N ARG A 26 -7.72 22.56 23.52
CA ARG A 26 -8.37 21.28 23.20
C ARG A 26 -7.37 20.19 22.82
N HIS A 27 -6.18 20.56 22.37
CA HIS A 27 -5.17 19.64 21.84
C HIS A 27 -4.07 19.30 22.85
N ILE A 28 -3.58 20.30 23.61
CA ILE A 28 -2.55 20.10 24.63
C ILE A 28 -3.23 19.75 25.96
N GLY A 29 -2.92 18.56 26.50
CA GLY A 29 -3.62 17.98 27.63
C GLY A 29 -3.53 18.79 28.95
N PRO A 30 -2.33 19.05 29.56
CA PRO A 30 -2.26 19.71 30.85
C PRO A 30 -2.61 21.20 30.77
N GLY A 31 -3.59 21.63 31.54
CA GLY A 31 -3.83 23.05 31.79
C GLY A 31 -2.83 23.65 32.77
N GLU A 32 -2.90 24.97 32.99
CA GLU A 32 -1.97 25.67 33.87
C GLU A 32 -1.93 25.10 35.29
N ALA A 33 -3.11 24.84 35.87
CA ALA A 33 -3.22 24.25 37.21
C ALA A 33 -2.61 22.84 37.30
N ASP A 34 -2.74 22.04 36.25
CA ASP A 34 -2.14 20.71 36.20
C ASP A 34 -0.64 20.78 36.00
N THR A 35 -0.17 21.68 35.13
CA THR A 35 1.27 21.96 34.95
C THR A 35 1.93 22.34 36.28
N ILE A 36 1.33 23.22 37.08
CA ILE A 36 1.85 23.60 38.41
C ILE A 36 1.96 22.38 39.32
N LYS A 37 0.90 21.53 39.37
CA LYS A 37 0.90 20.31 40.20
C LYS A 37 1.99 19.33 39.76
N MET A 38 2.14 19.14 38.42
CA MET A 38 3.15 18.26 37.85
C MET A 38 4.55 18.74 38.15
N LEU A 39 4.86 20.03 37.94
CA LEU A 39 6.15 20.65 38.26
C LEU A 39 6.48 20.48 39.76
N LYS A 40 5.55 20.76 40.64
CA LYS A 40 5.73 20.54 42.09
C LYS A 40 6.05 19.07 42.42
N LYS A 41 5.38 18.12 41.75
CA LYS A 41 5.62 16.68 41.97
C LYS A 41 7.01 16.23 41.57
N ILE A 42 7.58 16.78 40.50
CA ILE A 42 8.91 16.45 40.00
C ILE A 42 10.01 17.34 40.57
N GLY A 43 9.68 18.33 41.46
CA GLY A 43 10.64 19.22 42.08
C GLY A 43 11.22 20.28 41.14
N ALA A 44 10.44 20.73 40.16
CA ALA A 44 10.81 21.84 39.26
C ALA A 44 9.95 23.07 39.57
N GLU A 45 10.56 24.26 39.50
CA GLU A 45 9.91 25.54 39.75
C GLU A 45 9.14 26.06 38.53
N SER A 46 9.62 25.72 37.33
CA SER A 46 9.02 26.14 36.06
C SER A 46 9.31 25.14 34.94
N LEU A 47 8.54 25.21 33.84
CA LEU A 47 8.83 24.47 32.65
C LEU A 47 10.21 24.81 32.07
N GLU A 48 10.60 26.08 32.14
CA GLU A 48 11.91 26.55 31.69
C GLU A 48 13.03 25.85 32.45
N GLN A 49 12.95 25.81 33.79
CA GLN A 49 13.90 25.09 34.62
C GLN A 49 13.94 23.58 34.29
N LEU A 50 12.80 22.99 34.00
CA LEU A 50 12.74 21.57 33.58
C LEU A 50 13.43 21.35 32.24
N ILE A 51 13.21 22.24 31.28
CA ILE A 51 13.86 22.21 29.96
C ILE A 51 15.38 22.38 30.12
N ASP A 52 15.82 23.35 30.93
CA ASP A 52 17.25 23.60 31.19
C ASP A 52 17.97 22.39 31.79
N ARG A 53 17.28 21.64 32.64
CA ARG A 53 17.83 20.41 33.24
C ARG A 53 17.81 19.21 32.30
N THR A 54 16.95 19.23 31.28
CA THR A 54 16.67 18.07 30.43
C THR A 54 17.36 18.17 29.06
N VAL A 55 17.38 19.37 28.48
CA VAL A 55 17.94 19.61 27.14
C VAL A 55 19.36 20.16 27.26
N PRO A 56 20.37 19.47 26.70
CA PRO A 56 21.74 19.99 26.68
C PRO A 56 21.82 21.38 26.01
N PRO A 57 22.57 22.34 26.57
CA PRO A 57 22.70 23.69 25.98
C PRO A 57 23.12 23.70 24.53
N SER A 58 23.93 22.72 24.11
CA SER A 58 24.47 22.62 22.74
C SER A 58 23.41 22.32 21.65
N ILE A 59 22.24 21.82 22.04
CA ILE A 59 21.14 21.50 21.10
C ILE A 59 19.89 22.34 21.37
N ARG A 60 19.92 23.21 22.40
CA ARG A 60 18.80 24.09 22.71
C ARG A 60 18.74 25.25 21.73
N MET A 61 17.57 25.46 21.13
CA MET A 61 17.35 26.64 20.29
C MET A 61 17.32 27.91 21.13
N GLU A 62 18.11 28.90 20.79
CA GLU A 62 18.17 30.22 21.45
C GLU A 62 16.99 31.12 21.06
N LYS A 63 16.42 30.92 19.88
CA LYS A 63 15.34 31.75 19.35
C LYS A 63 14.12 30.88 19.06
N PRO A 64 12.90 31.40 19.30
CA PRO A 64 11.68 30.72 18.88
C PRO A 64 11.63 30.54 17.36
N LEU A 65 10.87 29.56 16.92
CA LEU A 65 10.62 29.32 15.49
C LEU A 65 9.92 30.54 14.88
N ASN A 66 10.37 30.95 13.70
CA ASN A 66 9.71 31.99 12.91
C ASN A 66 8.56 31.36 12.12
N ILE A 67 7.44 31.15 12.78
CA ILE A 67 6.23 30.58 12.20
C ILE A 67 5.09 31.61 12.22
N PRO A 68 4.10 31.51 11.32
CA PRO A 68 2.91 32.36 11.34
C PRO A 68 2.15 32.27 12.67
N ALA A 69 1.32 33.26 12.95
CA ALA A 69 0.40 33.23 14.08
C ALA A 69 -0.58 32.06 13.97
N ALA A 70 -1.12 31.61 15.12
CA ALA A 70 -2.13 30.58 15.15
C ALA A 70 -3.39 31.01 14.38
N MET A 71 -4.02 30.05 13.71
CA MET A 71 -5.31 30.21 13.03
C MET A 71 -6.40 29.50 13.83
N SER A 72 -7.63 29.96 13.72
CA SER A 72 -8.79 29.17 14.12
C SER A 72 -8.94 27.95 13.20
N GLU A 73 -9.65 26.92 13.64
CA GLU A 73 -9.91 25.72 12.82
C GLU A 73 -10.58 26.08 11.48
N SER A 74 -11.53 27.00 11.50
CA SER A 74 -12.23 27.46 10.29
C SER A 74 -11.29 28.18 9.31
N GLU A 75 -10.40 29.05 9.80
CA GLU A 75 -9.41 29.74 8.97
C GLU A 75 -8.41 28.75 8.38
N TYR A 76 -7.95 27.79 9.16
CA TYR A 76 -7.04 26.76 8.72
C TYR A 76 -7.65 25.88 7.62
N LEU A 77 -8.89 25.40 7.79
CA LEU A 77 -9.60 24.61 6.79
C LEU A 77 -9.78 25.38 5.47
N LYS A 78 -10.12 26.68 5.56
CA LYS A 78 -10.20 27.54 4.38
C LYS A 78 -8.84 27.69 3.69
N HIS A 79 -7.79 27.95 4.46
CA HIS A 79 -6.43 28.09 3.94
C HIS A 79 -5.92 26.82 3.26
N ILE A 80 -6.11 25.65 3.87
CA ILE A 80 -5.74 24.35 3.27
C ILE A 80 -6.52 24.09 1.98
N LYS A 81 -7.82 24.43 1.96
CA LYS A 81 -8.62 24.33 0.74
C LYS A 81 -8.07 25.23 -0.38
N GLU A 82 -7.70 26.47 -0.06
CA GLU A 82 -7.09 27.40 -1.03
C GLU A 82 -5.75 26.86 -1.57
N ILE A 83 -4.94 26.22 -0.71
CA ILE A 83 -3.70 25.56 -1.14
C ILE A 83 -4.02 24.36 -2.04
N SER A 84 -4.97 23.52 -1.65
CA SER A 84 -5.34 22.32 -2.41
C SER A 84 -5.82 22.65 -3.83
N LEU A 85 -6.52 23.77 -4.01
CA LEU A 85 -6.99 24.26 -5.32
C LEU A 85 -5.87 24.71 -6.27
N LYS A 86 -4.63 24.85 -5.78
CA LYS A 86 -3.45 25.12 -6.64
C LYS A 86 -2.97 23.86 -7.36
N ASN A 87 -3.35 22.68 -6.91
CA ASN A 87 -3.06 21.45 -7.61
C ASN A 87 -3.88 21.37 -8.89
N LYS A 88 -3.25 20.87 -9.94
CA LYS A 88 -3.93 20.53 -11.20
C LYS A 88 -4.22 19.04 -11.17
N VAL A 89 -5.49 18.69 -11.13
CA VAL A 89 -5.92 17.29 -11.12
C VAL A 89 -5.99 16.82 -12.57
N PHE A 90 -5.05 15.96 -12.95
CA PHE A 90 -4.96 15.33 -14.26
C PHE A 90 -5.46 13.90 -14.19
N LYS A 91 -6.08 13.39 -15.24
CA LYS A 91 -6.31 11.96 -15.41
C LYS A 91 -4.97 11.26 -15.58
N ASN A 92 -4.77 10.18 -14.85
CA ASN A 92 -3.46 9.54 -14.76
C ASN A 92 -3.47 8.15 -15.41
N TYR A 93 -2.69 7.98 -16.46
CA TYR A 93 -2.48 6.72 -17.17
C TYR A 93 -1.01 6.27 -17.12
N ILE A 94 -0.27 6.66 -16.07
CA ILE A 94 1.15 6.31 -15.92
C ILE A 94 1.31 4.85 -15.49
N GLY A 95 0.46 4.34 -14.62
CA GLY A 95 0.53 2.97 -14.09
C GLY A 95 1.71 2.74 -13.16
N GLN A 96 2.52 1.72 -13.45
CA GLN A 96 3.70 1.32 -12.66
C GLN A 96 3.37 0.88 -11.23
N GLY A 97 2.26 0.18 -11.02
CA GLY A 97 1.81 -0.29 -9.72
C GLY A 97 0.95 0.71 -8.96
N TYR A 98 0.62 1.88 -9.57
CA TYR A 98 -0.23 2.91 -8.99
C TYR A 98 -1.39 3.22 -9.93
N TYR A 99 -2.62 3.04 -9.44
CA TYR A 99 -3.84 3.15 -10.23
C TYR A 99 -4.91 3.90 -9.46
N ASP A 100 -5.73 4.68 -10.15
CA ASP A 100 -6.95 5.18 -9.54
C ASP A 100 -7.94 4.03 -9.33
N THR A 101 -8.74 4.12 -8.26
CA THR A 101 -9.65 3.06 -7.84
C THR A 101 -10.91 3.65 -7.24
N ILE A 102 -12.01 2.92 -7.32
CA ILE A 102 -13.29 3.31 -6.72
C ILE A 102 -13.39 2.71 -5.32
N THR A 103 -13.11 3.52 -4.29
CA THR A 103 -13.33 3.10 -2.91
C THR A 103 -14.82 3.04 -2.61
N PRO A 104 -15.40 1.87 -2.30
CA PRO A 104 -16.82 1.79 -1.92
C PRO A 104 -17.13 2.68 -0.71
N SER A 105 -18.21 3.47 -0.79
CA SER A 105 -18.57 4.44 0.27
C SER A 105 -18.71 3.79 1.64
N VAL A 106 -19.16 2.53 1.69
CA VAL A 106 -19.29 1.76 2.93
C VAL A 106 -17.92 1.48 3.57
N ILE A 107 -16.87 1.29 2.78
CA ILE A 107 -15.50 1.11 3.27
C ILE A 107 -14.89 2.47 3.64
N LEU A 108 -15.03 3.46 2.77
CA LEU A 108 -14.52 4.81 3.00
C LEU A 108 -14.99 5.37 4.36
N ARG A 109 -16.30 5.36 4.60
CA ARG A 109 -16.91 5.95 5.80
C ARG A 109 -16.74 5.10 7.06
N ASN A 110 -16.76 3.78 6.96
CA ASN A 110 -16.77 2.91 8.13
C ASN A 110 -15.40 2.33 8.50
N ILE A 111 -14.38 2.53 7.68
CA ILE A 111 -12.99 2.13 7.96
C ILE A 111 -12.06 3.33 7.85
N PHE A 112 -11.93 3.94 6.67
CA PHE A 112 -10.95 4.99 6.44
C PHE A 112 -11.22 6.25 7.25
N GLU A 113 -12.48 6.68 7.34
CA GLU A 113 -12.90 7.86 8.11
C GLU A 113 -13.33 7.52 9.56
N ASN A 114 -13.30 6.26 9.96
CA ASN A 114 -13.77 5.82 11.27
C ASN A 114 -12.60 5.73 12.27
N PRO A 115 -12.61 6.56 13.35
CA PRO A 115 -11.55 6.56 14.36
C PRO A 115 -11.42 5.23 15.14
N GLY A 116 -12.40 4.34 15.07
CA GLY A 116 -12.28 2.98 15.58
C GLY A 116 -11.29 2.12 14.80
N TRP A 117 -11.05 2.45 13.53
CA TRP A 117 -10.14 1.76 12.62
C TRP A 117 -8.84 2.52 12.39
N TYR A 118 -8.90 3.82 12.07
CA TYR A 118 -7.69 4.62 11.96
C TYR A 118 -7.20 5.01 13.35
N THR A 119 -6.17 4.37 13.83
CA THR A 119 -5.53 4.66 15.10
C THR A 119 -4.04 4.63 14.89
N GLN A 120 -3.32 5.45 15.64
CA GLN A 120 -1.85 5.45 15.63
C GLN A 120 -1.27 4.12 16.16
N TYR A 121 -2.12 3.28 16.73
CA TYR A 121 -1.71 2.04 17.35
C TYR A 121 -1.73 0.90 16.34
N THR A 122 -0.59 0.24 16.17
CA THR A 122 -0.51 -0.93 15.29
C THR A 122 -1.25 -2.11 15.91
N PRO A 123 -2.18 -2.79 15.20
CA PRO A 123 -3.10 -3.75 15.78
C PRO A 123 -2.47 -5.14 15.97
N TYR A 124 -1.34 -5.23 16.66
CA TYR A 124 -0.63 -6.49 16.85
C TYR A 124 -0.79 -7.12 18.22
N GLN A 125 -1.43 -6.42 19.16
CA GLN A 125 -1.69 -6.96 20.48
C GLN A 125 -3.00 -7.73 20.47
N ALA A 126 -2.89 -9.03 20.75
CA ALA A 126 -4.02 -9.96 20.76
C ALA A 126 -5.11 -9.54 21.78
N GLU A 127 -4.70 -8.92 22.88
CA GLU A 127 -5.56 -8.51 23.98
C GLU A 127 -6.54 -7.41 23.62
N ILE A 128 -6.22 -6.58 22.62
CA ILE A 128 -6.99 -5.36 22.30
C ILE A 128 -7.43 -5.25 20.84
N SER A 129 -6.99 -6.12 19.95
CA SER A 129 -7.14 -5.93 18.49
C SER A 129 -7.69 -7.16 17.77
N GLN A 130 -8.55 -7.95 18.40
CA GLN A 130 -9.05 -9.20 17.81
C GLN A 130 -9.78 -8.99 16.47
N GLY A 131 -10.52 -7.90 16.31
CA GLY A 131 -11.24 -7.59 15.08
C GLY A 131 -10.32 -7.12 13.96
N ARG A 132 -9.35 -6.25 14.24
CA ARG A 132 -8.35 -5.82 13.25
C ARG A 132 -7.40 -6.96 12.88
N LEU A 133 -7.06 -7.85 13.82
CA LEU A 133 -6.31 -9.07 13.52
C LEU A 133 -7.09 -10.00 12.58
N GLU A 134 -8.42 -10.13 12.76
CA GLU A 134 -9.27 -10.90 11.84
C GLU A 134 -9.30 -10.27 10.44
N SER A 135 -9.37 -8.96 10.34
CA SER A 135 -9.29 -8.26 9.07
C SER A 135 -7.92 -8.44 8.38
N LEU A 136 -6.82 -8.40 9.14
CA LEU A 136 -5.49 -8.71 8.61
C LEU A 136 -5.34 -10.18 8.21
N LEU A 137 -6.01 -11.11 8.89
CA LEU A 137 -6.07 -12.50 8.46
C LEU A 137 -6.83 -12.65 7.14
N ASN A 138 -7.91 -11.88 6.93
CA ASN A 138 -8.60 -11.82 5.64
C ASN A 138 -7.67 -11.29 4.54
N PHE A 139 -6.83 -10.28 4.83
CA PHE A 139 -5.81 -9.79 3.90
C PHE A 139 -4.82 -10.90 3.52
N GLN A 140 -4.28 -11.63 4.49
CA GLN A 140 -3.38 -12.75 4.24
C GLN A 140 -4.04 -13.83 3.37
N THR A 141 -5.30 -14.17 3.67
CA THR A 141 -6.06 -15.17 2.90
C THR A 141 -6.27 -14.70 1.46
N MET A 142 -6.68 -13.44 1.27
CA MET A 142 -6.84 -12.84 -0.05
C MET A 142 -5.54 -12.93 -0.88
N VAL A 143 -4.43 -12.55 -0.30
CA VAL A 143 -3.12 -12.56 -0.98
C VAL A 143 -2.71 -14.00 -1.31
N SER A 144 -2.85 -14.94 -0.37
CA SER A 144 -2.53 -16.35 -0.59
C SER A 144 -3.37 -16.96 -1.71
N ASP A 145 -4.67 -16.69 -1.73
CA ASP A 145 -5.59 -17.21 -2.75
C ASP A 145 -5.26 -16.64 -4.14
N LEU A 146 -5.03 -15.32 -4.22
CA LEU A 146 -4.76 -14.66 -5.51
C LEU A 146 -3.40 -15.06 -6.07
N THR A 147 -2.38 -15.23 -5.24
CA THR A 147 -1.02 -15.61 -5.68
C THR A 147 -0.80 -17.10 -5.79
N ALA A 148 -1.73 -17.94 -5.30
CA ALA A 148 -1.61 -19.39 -5.16
C ALA A 148 -0.34 -19.82 -4.36
N LEU A 149 0.06 -19.01 -3.37
CA LEU A 149 1.17 -19.30 -2.45
C LEU A 149 0.62 -19.41 -1.02
N PRO A 150 1.00 -20.45 -0.24
CA PRO A 150 0.30 -20.83 0.98
C PRO A 150 0.50 -19.88 2.17
N ILE A 151 1.55 -19.06 2.16
CA ILE A 151 1.89 -18.17 3.27
C ILE A 151 1.94 -16.73 2.77
N ALA A 152 1.12 -15.85 3.37
CA ALA A 152 1.18 -14.41 3.14
C ALA A 152 1.33 -13.66 4.46
N ASN A 153 2.04 -12.52 4.45
CA ASN A 153 2.18 -11.66 5.62
C ASN A 153 1.01 -10.66 5.75
N ALA A 154 0.97 -9.97 6.88
CA ALA A 154 -0.09 -9.00 7.21
C ALA A 154 0.12 -7.61 6.57
N SER A 155 1.04 -7.44 5.70
CA SER A 155 1.45 -6.34 4.82
C SER A 155 2.90 -5.89 4.98
N LEU A 156 3.37 -5.13 4.01
CA LEU A 156 4.63 -4.38 4.03
C LEU A 156 4.38 -2.93 3.60
N LEU A 157 5.45 -2.14 3.50
CA LEU A 157 5.38 -0.71 3.19
C LEU A 157 4.92 -0.45 1.75
N ASP A 158 5.67 -0.97 0.77
CA ASP A 158 5.45 -0.83 -0.66
C ASP A 158 6.04 -2.03 -1.43
N GLU A 159 5.74 -2.13 -2.72
CA GLU A 159 6.23 -3.20 -3.60
C GLU A 159 7.76 -3.27 -3.63
N ALA A 160 8.42 -2.12 -3.76
CA ALA A 160 9.87 -2.06 -3.87
C ALA A 160 10.56 -2.57 -2.58
N THR A 161 10.03 -2.20 -1.41
CA THR A 161 10.47 -2.75 -0.12
C THR A 161 10.21 -4.25 -0.04
N ALA A 162 9.05 -4.72 -0.50
CA ALA A 162 8.73 -6.15 -0.51
C ALA A 162 9.70 -6.94 -1.41
N ALA A 163 10.07 -6.40 -2.58
CA ALA A 163 11.08 -6.99 -3.46
C ALA A 163 12.46 -7.07 -2.79
N ALA A 164 12.89 -6.01 -2.11
CA ALA A 164 14.15 -5.99 -1.38
C ALA A 164 14.17 -6.97 -0.18
N GLU A 165 13.03 -7.13 0.50
CA GLU A 165 12.89 -8.13 1.55
C GLU A 165 12.90 -9.56 0.98
N ALA A 166 12.33 -9.81 -0.21
CA ALA A 166 12.40 -11.11 -0.87
C ALA A 166 13.84 -11.46 -1.27
N MET A 167 14.57 -10.50 -1.87
CA MET A 167 16.00 -10.64 -2.17
C MET A 167 16.80 -11.00 -0.91
N THR A 168 16.57 -10.28 0.19
CA THR A 168 17.27 -10.53 1.47
C THR A 168 16.89 -11.88 2.06
N MET A 169 15.62 -12.29 1.95
CA MET A 169 15.13 -13.58 2.41
C MET A 169 15.85 -14.74 1.71
N PHE A 170 15.91 -14.71 0.39
CA PHE A 170 16.57 -15.75 -0.42
C PHE A 170 18.08 -15.76 -0.21
N PHE A 171 18.71 -14.58 -0.11
CA PHE A 171 20.13 -14.47 0.22
C PHE A 171 20.45 -15.13 1.56
N ASN A 172 19.64 -14.87 2.59
CA ASN A 172 19.84 -15.47 3.91
C ASN A 172 19.53 -16.97 3.93
N ALA A 173 18.55 -17.44 3.17
CA ALA A 173 18.21 -18.85 3.08
C ALA A 173 19.40 -19.67 2.55
N LEU A 174 19.97 -19.26 1.43
CA LEU A 174 21.10 -20.00 0.83
C LEU A 174 22.44 -19.69 1.52
N ASN A 175 22.80 -18.42 1.67
CA ASN A 175 24.17 -18.07 2.07
C ASN A 175 24.41 -18.18 3.58
N LYS A 176 23.43 -17.87 4.42
CA LYS A 176 23.60 -17.92 5.88
C LYS A 176 23.14 -19.23 6.49
N GLN A 177 22.09 -19.85 5.96
CA GLN A 177 21.56 -21.11 6.52
C GLN A 177 22.29 -22.31 5.93
N ASP A 178 22.54 -22.30 4.62
CA ASP A 178 23.15 -23.42 3.91
C ASP A 178 24.67 -23.23 3.72
N HIS A 179 25.23 -22.08 4.19
CA HIS A 179 26.65 -21.75 4.09
C HIS A 179 27.20 -21.78 2.64
N ILE A 180 26.37 -21.38 1.68
CA ILE A 180 26.71 -21.28 0.28
C ILE A 180 27.08 -19.82 -0.03
N ASP A 181 28.16 -19.59 -0.81
CA ASP A 181 28.58 -18.26 -1.21
C ASP A 181 28.07 -17.93 -2.62
N ARG A 182 26.86 -17.33 -2.69
CA ARG A 182 26.21 -16.89 -3.93
C ARG A 182 25.86 -15.41 -3.81
N PRO A 183 26.68 -14.50 -4.37
CA PRO A 183 26.46 -13.06 -4.18
C PRO A 183 25.47 -12.45 -5.19
N ARG A 184 25.08 -13.15 -6.27
CA ARG A 184 24.38 -12.56 -7.42
C ARG A 184 22.87 -12.72 -7.33
N PHE A 185 22.18 -11.63 -7.68
CA PHE A 185 20.73 -11.58 -7.83
C PHE A 185 20.37 -11.01 -9.20
N PHE A 186 19.65 -11.78 -10.00
CA PHE A 186 19.17 -11.32 -11.30
C PHE A 186 17.92 -10.46 -11.15
N VAL A 187 17.84 -9.36 -11.91
CA VAL A 187 16.66 -8.52 -12.00
C VAL A 187 16.32 -8.31 -13.49
N ASP A 188 15.12 -8.69 -13.89
CA ASP A 188 14.67 -8.44 -15.26
C ASP A 188 14.61 -6.92 -15.51
N LYS A 189 15.15 -6.48 -16.64
CA LYS A 189 15.15 -5.06 -17.04
C LYS A 189 13.75 -4.45 -17.11
N GLU A 190 12.74 -5.27 -17.38
CA GLU A 190 11.34 -4.87 -17.45
C GLU A 190 10.64 -4.86 -16.07
N THR A 191 11.41 -4.86 -14.97
CA THR A 191 10.93 -4.57 -13.63
C THR A 191 10.72 -3.07 -13.45
N PHE A 192 9.74 -2.65 -12.65
CA PHE A 192 9.47 -1.24 -12.38
C PHE A 192 10.72 -0.49 -11.89
N PRO A 193 11.03 0.70 -12.42
CA PRO A 193 12.24 1.44 -12.10
C PRO A 193 12.42 1.70 -10.60
N GLN A 194 11.34 2.13 -9.91
CA GLN A 194 11.38 2.40 -8.47
C GLN A 194 11.71 1.13 -7.65
N THR A 195 11.29 -0.03 -8.11
CA THR A 195 11.62 -1.31 -7.47
C THR A 195 13.10 -1.62 -7.61
N LYS A 196 13.67 -1.39 -8.81
CA LYS A 196 15.12 -1.55 -9.05
C LYS A 196 15.95 -0.61 -8.17
N ASP A 197 15.58 0.66 -8.04
CA ASP A 197 16.30 1.65 -7.23
C ASP A 197 16.40 1.24 -5.76
N VAL A 198 15.30 0.70 -5.18
CA VAL A 198 15.30 0.19 -3.81
C VAL A 198 16.13 -1.09 -3.68
N LEU A 199 16.07 -2.00 -4.66
CA LEU A 199 16.91 -3.21 -4.68
C LEU A 199 18.40 -2.85 -4.65
N TYR A 200 18.87 -1.92 -5.51
CA TYR A 200 20.26 -1.45 -5.51
C TYR A 200 20.66 -0.86 -4.15
N THR A 201 19.81 -0.01 -3.58
CA THR A 201 20.05 0.62 -2.28
C THR A 201 20.19 -0.41 -1.16
N ARG A 202 19.37 -1.45 -1.17
CA ARG A 202 19.35 -2.50 -0.14
C ARG A 202 20.42 -3.58 -0.35
N ALA A 203 20.83 -3.83 -1.59
CA ALA A 203 21.85 -4.82 -1.94
C ALA A 203 23.26 -4.38 -1.53
N GLN A 204 23.60 -3.13 -1.78
CA GLN A 204 24.96 -2.60 -1.60
C GLN A 204 25.54 -2.83 -0.18
N PRO A 205 24.83 -2.51 0.93
CA PRO A 205 25.39 -2.65 2.28
C PRO A 205 25.67 -4.10 2.70
N ILE A 206 25.03 -5.07 2.07
CA ILE A 206 25.15 -6.50 2.44
C ILE A 206 25.93 -7.31 1.41
N GLY A 207 26.51 -6.64 0.41
CA GLY A 207 27.40 -7.26 -0.57
C GLY A 207 26.71 -8.09 -1.64
N ILE A 208 25.42 -7.84 -1.93
CA ILE A 208 24.69 -8.47 -3.04
C ILE A 208 25.03 -7.74 -4.34
N GLU A 209 25.38 -8.51 -5.36
CA GLU A 209 25.62 -8.05 -6.72
C GLU A 209 24.34 -8.20 -7.55
N ILE A 210 23.71 -7.07 -7.91
CA ILE A 210 22.54 -7.08 -8.79
C ILE A 210 22.99 -7.13 -10.25
N ILE A 211 22.48 -8.10 -11.00
CA ILE A 211 22.68 -8.24 -12.43
C ILE A 211 21.36 -7.95 -13.13
N GLU A 212 21.27 -6.79 -13.76
CA GLU A 212 20.09 -6.40 -14.57
C GLU A 212 20.27 -6.89 -16.01
N GLY A 213 19.25 -7.50 -16.59
CA GLY A 213 19.30 -8.03 -17.95
C GLY A 213 17.94 -8.45 -18.51
N GLU A 214 17.94 -8.92 -19.75
CA GLU A 214 16.77 -9.53 -20.38
C GLU A 214 16.66 -10.99 -19.93
N TYR A 215 15.49 -11.39 -19.41
CA TYR A 215 15.29 -12.77 -18.95
C TYR A 215 15.53 -13.81 -20.04
N GLN A 216 15.23 -13.50 -21.34
CA GLN A 216 15.40 -14.42 -22.47
C GLN A 216 16.87 -14.76 -22.74
N SER A 217 17.78 -13.84 -22.49
CA SER A 217 19.20 -13.97 -22.73
C SER A 217 20.04 -14.11 -21.45
N ALA A 218 19.37 -14.16 -20.30
CA ALA A 218 20.05 -14.25 -19.00
C ALA A 218 20.82 -15.58 -18.87
N VAL A 219 22.10 -15.45 -18.53
CA VAL A 219 22.96 -16.61 -18.22
C VAL A 219 23.01 -16.75 -16.69
N ILE A 220 22.16 -17.60 -16.16
CA ILE A 220 22.11 -17.91 -14.74
C ILE A 220 22.99 -19.13 -14.46
N ASP A 221 23.95 -18.97 -13.55
CA ASP A 221 24.84 -20.02 -13.10
C ASP A 221 24.72 -20.22 -11.56
N GLU A 222 25.58 -21.06 -11.01
CA GLU A 222 25.58 -21.41 -9.60
C GLU A 222 26.04 -20.28 -8.67
N THR A 223 26.42 -19.11 -9.17
CA THR A 223 26.74 -17.91 -8.39
C THR A 223 25.50 -17.08 -8.05
N TYR A 224 24.37 -17.37 -8.68
CA TYR A 224 23.10 -16.68 -8.38
C TYR A 224 22.37 -17.38 -7.25
N PHE A 225 21.80 -16.59 -6.31
CA PHE A 225 20.90 -17.10 -5.27
C PHE A 225 19.42 -16.90 -5.61
N GLY A 226 19.12 -15.99 -6.55
CA GLY A 226 17.75 -15.75 -6.96
C GLY A 226 17.60 -14.78 -8.11
N ALA A 227 16.34 -14.63 -8.54
CA ALA A 227 15.92 -13.75 -9.61
C ALA A 227 14.62 -13.05 -9.28
N LEU A 228 14.43 -11.82 -9.81
CA LEU A 228 13.17 -11.08 -9.77
C LEU A 228 12.70 -10.81 -11.19
N ILE A 229 11.42 -11.08 -11.43
CA ILE A 229 10.68 -10.81 -12.66
C ILE A 229 9.39 -10.08 -12.34
N GLN A 230 8.87 -9.30 -13.31
CA GLN A 230 7.65 -8.51 -13.17
C GLN A 230 6.53 -9.08 -14.06
N TYR A 231 5.31 -9.26 -13.52
CA TYR A 231 4.18 -9.90 -14.18
C TYR A 231 2.83 -9.24 -13.84
N PRO A 232 2.16 -8.56 -14.80
CA PRO A 232 2.71 -8.10 -16.08
C PRO A 232 3.94 -7.21 -15.91
N ASN A 233 4.77 -7.10 -16.96
CA ASN A 233 6.00 -6.33 -16.89
C ASN A 233 5.77 -4.80 -16.99
N ASP A 234 6.83 -4.00 -16.90
CA ASP A 234 6.73 -2.54 -16.84
C ASP A 234 6.22 -1.90 -18.15
N LYS A 235 6.20 -2.63 -19.24
CA LYS A 235 5.59 -2.23 -20.53
C LYS A 235 4.19 -2.78 -20.74
N GLY A 236 3.66 -3.50 -19.75
CA GLY A 236 2.34 -4.10 -19.78
C GLY A 236 2.30 -5.52 -20.37
N ALA A 237 3.41 -6.06 -20.83
CA ALA A 237 3.44 -7.37 -21.47
C ALA A 237 3.17 -8.51 -20.48
N ILE A 238 2.29 -9.42 -20.87
CA ILE A 238 2.06 -10.70 -20.20
C ILE A 238 3.01 -11.74 -20.81
N VAL A 239 3.89 -12.28 -19.97
CA VAL A 239 4.97 -13.19 -20.41
C VAL A 239 4.86 -14.52 -19.68
N ASP A 240 5.03 -15.62 -20.40
CA ASP A 240 5.15 -16.96 -19.81
C ASP A 240 6.59 -17.18 -19.30
N TYR A 241 6.76 -17.08 -18.01
CA TYR A 241 8.06 -17.22 -17.34
C TYR A 241 8.40 -18.66 -16.90
N ARG A 242 7.57 -19.68 -17.18
CA ARG A 242 7.80 -21.06 -16.68
C ARG A 242 9.18 -21.58 -17.04
N ASN A 243 9.61 -21.45 -18.30
CA ASN A 243 10.92 -21.90 -18.73
C ASN A 243 12.08 -21.19 -18.03
N PHE A 244 11.92 -19.88 -17.75
CA PHE A 244 12.92 -19.10 -17.04
C PHE A 244 12.97 -19.54 -15.56
N ILE A 245 11.83 -19.73 -14.92
CA ILE A 245 11.73 -20.21 -13.54
C ILE A 245 12.39 -21.58 -13.40
N ASP A 246 12.08 -22.52 -14.29
CA ASP A 246 12.69 -23.85 -14.33
C ASP A 246 14.22 -23.79 -14.51
N HIS A 247 14.69 -22.88 -15.38
CA HIS A 247 16.12 -22.67 -15.56
C HIS A 247 16.80 -22.16 -14.29
N VAL A 248 16.24 -21.15 -13.62
CA VAL A 248 16.76 -20.61 -12.34
C VAL A 248 16.78 -21.71 -11.27
N HIS A 249 15.71 -22.48 -11.15
CA HIS A 249 15.62 -23.61 -10.22
C HIS A 249 16.64 -24.71 -10.50
N SER A 250 16.94 -24.98 -11.78
CA SER A 250 17.97 -25.96 -12.17
C SER A 250 19.36 -25.60 -11.65
N LYS A 251 19.60 -24.33 -11.34
CA LYS A 251 20.83 -23.80 -10.73
C LYS A 251 20.75 -23.72 -9.20
N GLY A 252 19.65 -24.15 -8.61
CA GLY A 252 19.41 -24.11 -7.17
C GLY A 252 19.23 -22.68 -6.64
N ALA A 253 18.73 -21.76 -7.46
CA ALA A 253 18.37 -20.39 -7.11
C ALA A 253 16.85 -20.24 -7.03
N TYR A 254 16.37 -19.19 -6.39
CA TYR A 254 14.93 -18.92 -6.17
C TYR A 254 14.39 -17.82 -7.06
N VAL A 255 13.08 -17.80 -7.29
CA VAL A 255 12.42 -16.79 -8.11
C VAL A 255 11.33 -16.06 -7.31
N VAL A 256 11.40 -14.73 -7.30
CA VAL A 256 10.32 -13.86 -6.84
C VAL A 256 9.65 -13.18 -8.03
N MET A 257 8.31 -13.21 -8.06
CA MET A 257 7.50 -12.48 -9.04
C MET A 257 6.90 -11.24 -8.40
N ALA A 258 7.21 -10.06 -8.95
CA ALA A 258 6.46 -8.86 -8.67
C ALA A 258 5.19 -8.86 -9.54
N THR A 259 4.00 -8.66 -8.93
CA THR A 259 2.74 -8.87 -9.63
C THR A 259 1.61 -7.98 -9.11
N ASP A 260 0.53 -7.92 -9.87
CA ASP A 260 -0.68 -7.19 -9.59
C ASP A 260 -1.82 -8.14 -9.19
N LEU A 261 -2.37 -7.99 -7.97
CA LEU A 261 -3.44 -8.85 -7.47
C LEU A 261 -4.72 -8.83 -8.32
N LEU A 262 -5.05 -7.70 -8.96
CA LEU A 262 -6.23 -7.63 -9.81
C LEU A 262 -6.01 -8.35 -11.15
N ALA A 263 -4.83 -8.23 -11.74
CA ALA A 263 -4.43 -9.00 -12.92
C ALA A 263 -4.52 -10.52 -12.66
N LEU A 264 -4.16 -10.95 -11.45
CA LEU A 264 -4.22 -12.37 -11.06
C LEU A 264 -5.65 -12.93 -10.95
N THR A 265 -6.68 -12.12 -11.05
CA THR A 265 -8.06 -12.65 -11.20
C THR A 265 -8.32 -13.23 -12.59
N LEU A 266 -7.52 -12.85 -13.59
CA LEU A 266 -7.59 -13.33 -14.98
C LEU A 266 -6.37 -14.16 -15.37
N LEU A 267 -5.21 -13.93 -14.74
CA LEU A 267 -3.93 -14.53 -15.12
C LEU A 267 -3.55 -15.69 -14.19
N THR A 268 -2.88 -16.70 -14.74
CA THR A 268 -2.28 -17.79 -13.97
C THR A 268 -1.39 -17.23 -12.87
N PRO A 269 -1.62 -17.59 -11.59
CA PRO A 269 -0.92 -16.96 -10.48
C PRO A 269 0.53 -17.42 -10.33
N PRO A 270 1.40 -16.62 -9.68
CA PRO A 270 2.81 -16.92 -9.48
C PRO A 270 3.11 -18.30 -8.91
N GLY A 271 2.33 -18.76 -7.93
CA GLY A 271 2.52 -20.09 -7.32
C GLY A 271 2.32 -21.24 -8.31
N GLU A 272 1.37 -21.13 -9.25
CA GLU A 272 1.13 -22.10 -10.32
C GLU A 272 2.16 -22.01 -11.46
N LEU A 273 2.75 -20.84 -11.66
CA LEU A 273 3.89 -20.68 -12.57
C LEU A 273 5.20 -21.21 -11.99
N GLY A 274 5.23 -21.56 -10.70
CA GLY A 274 6.39 -22.14 -10.03
C GLY A 274 7.21 -21.16 -9.17
N ALA A 275 6.85 -19.89 -9.08
CA ALA A 275 7.57 -18.90 -8.27
C ALA A 275 7.67 -19.32 -6.79
N ASP A 276 8.76 -18.92 -6.13
CA ASP A 276 9.00 -19.21 -4.70
C ASP A 276 8.41 -18.13 -3.79
N ALA A 277 8.30 -16.90 -4.30
CA ALA A 277 7.60 -15.82 -3.64
C ALA A 277 6.91 -14.91 -4.67
N ALA A 278 5.87 -14.22 -4.21
CA ALA A 278 5.22 -13.14 -4.97
C ALA A 278 5.10 -11.91 -4.07
N ILE A 279 5.33 -10.75 -4.69
CA ILE A 279 5.25 -9.43 -4.04
C ILE A 279 4.47 -8.46 -4.92
N GLY A 280 4.03 -7.37 -4.37
CA GLY A 280 3.38 -6.31 -5.13
C GLY A 280 2.67 -5.30 -4.24
N SER A 281 1.90 -4.43 -4.85
CA SER A 281 1.05 -3.46 -4.16
C SER A 281 -0.42 -3.92 -4.14
N ALA A 282 -1.09 -3.77 -3.01
CA ALA A 282 -2.55 -3.95 -2.89
C ALA A 282 -3.33 -2.63 -3.06
N GLN A 283 -2.67 -1.55 -3.49
CA GLN A 283 -3.24 -0.20 -3.58
C GLN A 283 -4.52 -0.16 -4.44
N ARG A 284 -4.51 -0.79 -5.61
CA ARG A 284 -5.67 -0.76 -6.52
C ARG A 284 -6.91 -1.51 -6.02
N LEU A 285 -6.80 -2.22 -4.90
CA LEU A 285 -7.94 -2.82 -4.23
C LEU A 285 -8.60 -1.82 -3.27
N GLY A 286 -9.13 -0.73 -3.83
CA GLY A 286 -9.94 0.26 -3.12
C GLY A 286 -9.17 1.27 -2.26
N VAL A 287 -7.84 1.37 -2.36
CA VAL A 287 -7.04 2.36 -1.62
C VAL A 287 -6.78 3.58 -2.50
N PRO A 288 -7.34 4.76 -2.17
CA PRO A 288 -7.14 5.95 -2.99
C PRO A 288 -5.67 6.39 -3.01
N LEU A 289 -5.20 6.93 -4.13
CA LEU A 289 -3.81 7.42 -4.28
C LEU A 289 -3.44 8.52 -3.27
N GLY A 290 -4.41 9.36 -2.87
CA GLY A 290 -4.22 10.38 -1.84
C GLY A 290 -3.06 11.35 -2.11
N PHE A 291 -2.80 11.68 -3.37
CA PHE A 291 -1.68 12.54 -3.81
C PHE A 291 -0.30 12.03 -3.37
N GLY A 292 -0.08 10.73 -3.46
CA GLY A 292 1.13 10.06 -2.99
C GLY A 292 1.03 9.60 -1.53
N GLY A 293 -0.18 9.30 -1.08
CA GLY A 293 -0.44 8.70 0.23
C GLY A 293 0.09 7.27 0.35
N PRO A 294 0.09 6.73 1.57
CA PRO A 294 0.57 5.38 1.81
C PRO A 294 -0.36 4.33 1.20
N HIS A 295 0.19 3.15 0.92
CA HIS A 295 -0.51 1.96 0.41
C HIS A 295 0.08 0.70 1.05
N ALA A 296 -0.63 -0.42 0.99
CA ALA A 296 -0.15 -1.69 1.52
C ALA A 296 0.51 -2.51 0.42
N ALA A 297 1.74 -2.97 0.67
CA ALA A 297 2.34 -4.04 -0.11
C ALA A 297 1.94 -5.40 0.44
N PHE A 298 2.01 -6.41 -0.40
CA PHE A 298 1.88 -7.80 0.00
C PHE A 298 3.17 -8.59 -0.25
N PHE A 299 3.28 -9.68 0.47
CA PHE A 299 4.34 -10.67 0.33
C PHE A 299 3.74 -12.05 0.58
N SER A 300 3.90 -12.96 -0.38
CA SER A 300 3.52 -14.36 -0.22
C SER A 300 4.64 -15.30 -0.65
N THR A 301 4.69 -16.51 -0.11
CA THR A 301 5.77 -17.45 -0.35
C THR A 301 5.37 -18.90 -0.05
N LYS A 302 6.21 -19.84 -0.48
CA LYS A 302 6.10 -21.27 -0.16
C LYS A 302 6.24 -21.53 1.34
N ASP A 303 5.67 -22.64 1.84
CA ASP A 303 5.67 -23.00 3.27
C ASP A 303 7.08 -23.16 3.87
N GLU A 304 8.04 -23.59 3.08
CA GLU A 304 9.44 -23.74 3.52
C GLU A 304 10.05 -22.43 4.05
N PHE A 305 9.63 -21.27 3.51
CA PHE A 305 10.11 -19.95 3.92
C PHE A 305 9.32 -19.32 5.07
N LYS A 306 8.33 -19.99 5.67
CA LYS A 306 7.49 -19.41 6.74
C LYS A 306 8.26 -18.85 7.94
N ARG A 307 9.47 -19.33 8.21
CA ARG A 307 10.34 -18.82 9.28
C ARG A 307 11.25 -17.67 8.82
N ASN A 308 11.33 -17.44 7.54
CA ASN A 308 12.20 -16.46 6.90
C ASN A 308 11.43 -15.28 6.32
N ILE A 309 10.10 -15.43 6.13
CA ILE A 309 9.23 -14.39 5.55
C ILE A 309 9.34 -13.08 6.36
N PRO A 310 9.50 -11.92 5.71
CA PRO A 310 9.51 -10.62 6.39
C PRO A 310 8.12 -10.22 6.88
N GLY A 311 8.06 -9.23 7.77
CA GLY A 311 6.80 -8.67 8.27
C GLY A 311 6.08 -9.57 9.27
N ARG A 312 4.88 -9.17 9.62
CA ARG A 312 4.05 -9.84 10.64
C ARG A 312 3.19 -10.93 10.02
N LEU A 313 2.97 -12.01 10.79
CA LEU A 313 2.03 -13.07 10.45
C LEU A 313 0.96 -13.13 11.53
N ILE A 314 -0.30 -13.12 11.11
CA ILE A 314 -1.42 -13.37 12.01
C ILE A 314 -1.75 -14.85 11.94
N GLY A 315 -1.88 -15.46 13.10
CA GLY A 315 -2.22 -16.88 13.23
C GLY A 315 -3.39 -17.11 14.14
N VAL A 316 -4.04 -18.26 13.95
CA VAL A 316 -5.15 -18.73 14.77
C VAL A 316 -4.63 -19.51 15.97
N SER A 317 -5.15 -19.20 17.15
CA SER A 317 -4.84 -19.82 18.43
C SER A 317 -6.15 -20.07 19.21
N ILE A 318 -6.03 -20.45 20.45
CA ILE A 318 -7.13 -20.58 21.40
C ILE A 318 -6.85 -19.70 22.62
N ASP A 319 -7.92 -19.15 23.23
CA ASP A 319 -7.85 -18.43 24.49
C ASP A 319 -7.84 -19.37 25.71
N ALA A 320 -7.78 -18.83 26.91
CA ALA A 320 -7.79 -19.61 28.15
C ALA A 320 -9.08 -20.41 28.38
N GLN A 321 -10.17 -20.05 27.73
CA GLN A 321 -11.47 -20.72 27.78
C GLN A 321 -11.67 -21.75 26.65
N GLY A 322 -10.68 -21.88 25.75
CA GLY A 322 -10.74 -22.78 24.59
C GLY A 322 -11.42 -22.19 23.35
N ASN A 323 -11.77 -20.90 23.34
CA ASN A 323 -12.35 -20.24 22.18
C ASN A 323 -11.28 -19.86 21.17
N LYS A 324 -11.66 -19.75 19.89
CA LYS A 324 -10.79 -19.28 18.83
C LYS A 324 -10.33 -17.83 19.11
N ALA A 325 -9.03 -17.62 19.06
CA ALA A 325 -8.40 -16.33 19.25
C ALA A 325 -7.31 -16.09 18.19
N LEU A 326 -7.02 -14.85 17.89
CA LEU A 326 -6.00 -14.46 16.94
C LEU A 326 -4.80 -13.83 17.66
N ARG A 327 -3.61 -14.05 17.11
CA ARG A 327 -2.37 -13.46 17.62
C ARG A 327 -1.32 -13.39 16.53
N MET A 328 -0.25 -12.63 16.75
CA MET A 328 0.94 -12.75 15.92
C MET A 328 1.52 -14.16 16.02
N ALA A 329 1.79 -14.77 14.88
CA ALA A 329 2.45 -16.07 14.77
C ALA A 329 3.97 -15.90 14.58
N LEU A 330 4.74 -16.91 14.99
CA LEU A 330 6.20 -16.98 14.81
C LEU A 330 6.96 -15.76 15.35
N GLN A 331 6.56 -15.21 16.49
CA GLN A 331 7.10 -14.01 17.11
C GLN A 331 8.62 -14.05 17.36
N THR A 332 9.22 -15.24 17.44
CA THR A 332 10.68 -15.40 17.61
C THR A 332 11.51 -14.80 16.47
N ARG A 333 10.89 -14.41 15.35
CA ARG A 333 11.53 -13.72 14.22
C ARG A 333 11.62 -12.20 14.43
N GLU A 334 10.87 -11.68 15.40
CA GLU A 334 10.65 -10.26 15.59
C GLU A 334 11.84 -9.53 16.20
N GLN A 335 12.00 -8.26 15.82
CA GLN A 335 13.09 -7.40 16.27
C GLN A 335 13.12 -7.21 17.79
N HIS A 336 11.97 -7.12 18.45
CA HIS A 336 11.89 -6.97 19.91
C HIS A 336 12.36 -8.21 20.67
N ILE A 337 12.46 -9.38 20.01
CA ILE A 337 12.99 -10.63 20.58
C ILE A 337 14.43 -10.87 20.15
N LYS A 338 14.70 -10.86 18.84
CA LYS A 338 16.02 -11.22 18.30
C LYS A 338 16.98 -10.03 18.09
N ARG A 339 16.50 -8.80 18.27
CA ARG A 339 17.29 -7.58 18.09
C ARG A 339 17.98 -7.55 16.72
N GLU A 340 19.31 -7.40 16.68
CA GLU A 340 20.12 -7.39 15.46
C GLU A 340 20.07 -8.69 14.64
N LYS A 341 19.60 -9.78 15.24
CA LYS A 341 19.43 -11.09 14.58
C LYS A 341 18.00 -11.33 14.08
N ALA A 342 17.16 -10.29 14.07
CA ALA A 342 15.79 -10.40 13.55
C ALA A 342 15.79 -10.77 12.07
N THR A 343 14.74 -11.46 11.63
CA THR A 343 14.57 -11.83 10.21
C THR A 343 14.42 -10.62 9.33
N SER A 344 13.74 -9.57 9.82
CA SER A 344 13.56 -8.28 9.14
C SER A 344 13.56 -7.15 10.17
N ASN A 345 14.06 -5.99 9.78
CA ASN A 345 14.04 -4.78 10.61
C ASN A 345 12.77 -3.94 10.41
N ILE A 346 11.80 -4.42 9.63
CA ILE A 346 10.53 -3.74 9.43
C ILE A 346 9.71 -3.85 10.71
N CYS A 347 9.46 -2.70 11.35
CA CYS A 347 8.71 -2.59 12.60
C CYS A 347 7.21 -2.42 12.35
N THR A 348 6.84 -1.56 11.40
CA THR A 348 5.45 -1.16 11.15
C THR A 348 5.06 -1.50 9.72
N ALA A 349 3.89 -2.10 9.56
CA ALA A 349 3.25 -2.36 8.29
C ALA A 349 2.06 -1.40 8.07
N GLN A 350 1.55 -1.34 6.86
CA GLN A 350 0.42 -0.51 6.45
C GLN A 350 -0.93 -1.15 6.85
N ALA A 351 -1.20 -1.23 8.15
CA ALA A 351 -2.33 -1.99 8.69
C ALA A 351 -3.69 -1.48 8.23
N LEU A 352 -3.94 -0.16 8.29
CA LEU A 352 -5.23 0.43 7.86
C LEU A 352 -5.50 0.13 6.39
N LEU A 353 -4.51 0.30 5.54
CA LEU A 353 -4.64 0.15 4.10
C LEU A 353 -4.76 -1.32 3.69
N ALA A 354 -4.10 -2.22 4.41
CA ALA A 354 -4.31 -3.66 4.26
C ALA A 354 -5.74 -4.07 4.66
N ASN A 355 -6.28 -3.49 5.74
CA ASN A 355 -7.67 -3.69 6.13
C ASN A 355 -8.64 -3.17 5.05
N MET A 356 -8.37 -2.02 4.45
CA MET A 356 -9.18 -1.49 3.34
C MET A 356 -9.16 -2.42 2.14
N ALA A 357 -7.99 -2.89 1.70
CA ALA A 357 -7.85 -3.81 0.58
C ALA A 357 -8.54 -5.15 0.85
N ALA A 358 -8.41 -5.71 2.06
CA ALA A 358 -9.14 -6.90 2.47
C ALA A 358 -10.66 -6.71 2.41
N MET A 359 -11.17 -5.58 2.90
CA MET A 359 -12.60 -5.27 2.87
C MET A 359 -13.11 -5.00 1.46
N TYR A 360 -12.28 -4.47 0.58
CA TYR A 360 -12.60 -4.36 -0.84
C TYR A 360 -12.84 -5.75 -1.46
N ALA A 361 -11.96 -6.71 -1.18
CA ALA A 361 -12.16 -8.10 -1.61
C ALA A 361 -13.38 -8.76 -0.96
N VAL A 362 -13.67 -8.50 0.32
CA VAL A 362 -14.88 -8.96 1.00
C VAL A 362 -16.15 -8.40 0.33
N TRP A 363 -16.12 -7.12 -0.04
CA TRP A 363 -17.23 -6.45 -0.70
C TRP A 363 -17.51 -7.01 -2.10
N HIS A 364 -16.48 -7.09 -2.94
CA HIS A 364 -16.60 -7.52 -4.33
C HIS A 364 -16.68 -9.04 -4.47
N GLY A 365 -15.87 -9.78 -3.71
CA GLY A 365 -15.69 -11.23 -3.89
C GLY A 365 -14.97 -11.57 -5.18
N ALA A 366 -14.87 -12.85 -5.50
CA ALA A 366 -14.19 -13.33 -6.70
C ALA A 366 -14.83 -12.76 -7.98
N ASP A 367 -16.16 -12.88 -8.12
CA ASP A 367 -16.89 -12.42 -9.30
C ASP A 367 -16.77 -10.91 -9.51
N GLY A 368 -16.90 -10.11 -8.44
CA GLY A 368 -16.78 -8.66 -8.52
C GLY A 368 -15.38 -8.21 -8.95
N LEU A 369 -14.33 -8.79 -8.38
CA LEU A 369 -12.95 -8.48 -8.78
C LEU A 369 -12.68 -8.90 -10.23
N THR A 370 -13.14 -10.08 -10.63
CA THR A 370 -13.04 -10.58 -12.01
C THR A 370 -13.74 -9.64 -12.99
N ASN A 371 -14.95 -9.15 -12.65
CA ASN A 371 -15.69 -8.22 -13.50
C ASN A 371 -14.99 -6.86 -13.63
N ILE A 372 -14.37 -6.34 -12.54
CA ILE A 372 -13.56 -5.12 -12.58
C ILE A 372 -12.36 -5.33 -13.50
N ALA A 373 -11.64 -6.44 -13.35
CA ALA A 373 -10.49 -6.77 -14.19
C ALA A 373 -10.87 -6.92 -15.66
N LYS A 374 -11.98 -7.63 -15.97
CA LYS A 374 -12.49 -7.77 -17.34
C LYS A 374 -12.84 -6.41 -17.96
N ARG A 375 -13.54 -5.55 -17.20
CA ARG A 375 -13.87 -4.20 -17.67
C ARG A 375 -12.61 -3.41 -18.03
N ILE A 376 -11.58 -3.45 -17.20
CA ILE A 376 -10.30 -2.78 -17.47
C ILE A 376 -9.66 -3.37 -18.73
N ALA A 377 -9.60 -4.69 -18.87
CA ALA A 377 -9.05 -5.36 -20.04
C ALA A 377 -9.78 -4.97 -21.34
N ILE A 378 -11.11 -4.91 -21.33
CA ILE A 378 -11.93 -4.46 -22.47
C ILE A 378 -11.60 -3.01 -22.85
N LEU A 379 -11.52 -2.11 -21.88
CA LEU A 379 -11.18 -0.71 -22.13
C LEU A 379 -9.76 -0.57 -22.70
N THR A 380 -8.81 -1.34 -22.17
CA THR A 380 -7.44 -1.37 -22.67
C THR A 380 -7.36 -1.88 -24.10
N GLN A 381 -8.06 -2.96 -24.41
CA GLN A 381 -8.20 -3.52 -25.76
C GLN A 381 -8.80 -2.51 -26.72
N THR A 382 -9.86 -1.83 -26.33
CA THR A 382 -10.50 -0.78 -27.14
C THR A 382 -9.50 0.32 -27.51
N VAL A 383 -8.68 0.78 -26.56
CA VAL A 383 -7.62 1.76 -26.84
C VAL A 383 -6.55 1.17 -27.76
N ALA A 384 -6.09 -0.05 -27.49
CA ALA A 384 -5.06 -0.74 -28.26
C ALA A 384 -5.46 -0.88 -29.73
N THR A 385 -6.61 -1.51 -30.00
CA THR A 385 -7.15 -1.69 -31.37
C THR A 385 -7.37 -0.35 -32.06
N SER A 386 -7.93 0.64 -31.37
CA SER A 386 -8.11 1.98 -31.94
C SER A 386 -6.80 2.65 -32.36
N LEU A 387 -5.71 2.43 -31.63
CA LEU A 387 -4.39 2.97 -31.97
C LEU A 387 -3.74 2.19 -33.12
N GLU A 388 -3.89 0.86 -33.16
CA GLU A 388 -3.41 0.02 -34.26
C GLU A 388 -4.08 0.35 -35.58
N GLU A 389 -5.42 0.54 -35.60
CA GLU A 389 -6.17 1.01 -36.77
C GLU A 389 -5.68 2.37 -37.30
N ARG A 390 -5.10 3.17 -36.43
CA ARG A 390 -4.49 4.48 -36.75
C ARG A 390 -3.01 4.38 -37.15
N GLY A 391 -2.50 3.16 -37.24
CA GLY A 391 -1.14 2.86 -37.71
C GLY A 391 -0.06 3.03 -36.64
N PHE A 392 -0.44 3.02 -35.36
CA PHE A 392 0.52 2.89 -34.26
C PHE A 392 0.85 1.41 -34.04
N GLU A 393 2.08 1.12 -33.62
CA GLU A 393 2.54 -0.23 -33.32
C GLU A 393 2.63 -0.41 -31.80
N LEU A 394 2.08 -1.50 -31.29
CA LEU A 394 2.23 -1.89 -29.89
C LEU A 394 3.57 -2.61 -29.68
N VAL A 395 4.09 -2.54 -28.45
CA VAL A 395 5.34 -3.24 -28.06
C VAL A 395 5.07 -4.72 -27.77
N SER A 396 3.84 -5.07 -27.36
CA SER A 396 3.43 -6.44 -27.05
C SER A 396 2.01 -6.69 -27.53
N ASP A 397 1.77 -7.90 -28.04
CA ASP A 397 0.45 -8.38 -28.44
C ASP A 397 -0.39 -8.86 -27.23
N PHE A 398 0.27 -9.18 -26.11
CA PHE A 398 -0.37 -9.69 -24.91
C PHE A 398 -0.23 -8.70 -23.75
N TYR A 399 -1.36 -8.25 -23.21
CA TYR A 399 -1.44 -7.24 -22.17
C TYR A 399 -2.71 -7.41 -21.31
N PHE A 400 -2.74 -6.76 -20.16
CA PHE A 400 -3.91 -6.71 -19.28
C PHE A 400 -4.50 -5.30 -19.25
N ASP A 401 -3.88 -4.38 -18.51
CA ASP A 401 -4.35 -3.01 -18.26
C ASP A 401 -3.41 -1.95 -18.85
N THR A 402 -2.24 -2.36 -19.29
CA THR A 402 -1.18 -1.46 -19.74
C THR A 402 -0.70 -1.86 -21.14
N ILE A 403 -0.64 -0.87 -22.04
CA ILE A 403 -0.02 -1.01 -23.36
C ILE A 403 1.13 -0.01 -23.50
N THR A 404 2.12 -0.38 -24.31
CA THR A 404 3.19 0.53 -24.70
C THR A 404 3.19 0.70 -26.21
N VAL A 405 3.08 1.96 -26.65
CA VAL A 405 2.88 2.35 -28.06
C VAL A 405 4.14 2.97 -28.61
N LYS A 406 4.55 2.55 -29.81
CA LYS A 406 5.63 3.19 -30.58
C LYS A 406 5.07 4.40 -31.33
N THR A 407 5.71 5.55 -31.18
CA THR A 407 5.29 6.79 -31.84
C THR A 407 6.42 7.40 -32.67
N LYS A 408 6.07 8.27 -33.59
CA LYS A 408 7.06 9.04 -34.35
C LYS A 408 7.51 10.29 -33.59
N ASP A 409 6.62 10.87 -32.79
CA ASP A 409 6.85 12.09 -32.03
C ASP A 409 6.07 12.05 -30.70
N ALA A 410 6.70 11.51 -29.66
CA ALA A 410 6.13 11.46 -28.33
C ALA A 410 5.93 12.87 -27.71
N SER A 411 6.72 13.86 -28.14
CA SER A 411 6.63 15.23 -27.62
C SER A 411 5.36 15.94 -28.11
N ALA A 412 4.95 15.71 -29.34
CA ALA A 412 3.71 16.26 -29.88
C ALA A 412 2.48 15.66 -29.15
N ILE A 413 2.49 14.35 -28.90
CA ILE A 413 1.43 13.66 -28.14
C ILE A 413 1.40 14.18 -26.71
N LYS A 414 2.57 14.34 -26.06
CA LYS A 414 2.69 14.93 -24.73
C LYS A 414 2.03 16.30 -24.62
N ALA A 415 2.32 17.18 -25.57
CA ALA A 415 1.74 18.53 -25.57
C ALA A 415 0.20 18.54 -25.68
N LYS A 416 -0.38 17.58 -26.44
CA LYS A 416 -1.82 17.39 -26.55
C LYS A 416 -2.42 16.83 -25.25
N ALA A 417 -1.80 15.79 -24.68
CA ALA A 417 -2.22 15.17 -23.45
C ALA A 417 -2.21 16.17 -22.28
N GLU A 418 -1.13 16.96 -22.13
CA GLU A 418 -1.04 17.99 -21.09
C GLU A 418 -2.11 19.09 -21.26
N LYS A 419 -2.45 19.45 -22.50
CA LYS A 419 -3.52 20.41 -22.79
C LYS A 419 -4.90 19.86 -22.37
N GLN A 420 -5.10 18.55 -22.45
CA GLN A 420 -6.32 17.87 -22.03
C GLN A 420 -6.28 17.44 -20.56
N GLN A 421 -5.24 17.80 -19.82
CA GLN A 421 -5.02 17.41 -18.43
C GLN A 421 -4.91 15.88 -18.25
N ILE A 422 -4.18 15.23 -19.16
CA ILE A 422 -3.90 13.81 -19.16
C ILE A 422 -2.40 13.57 -18.93
N ASN A 423 -2.04 12.67 -18.01
CA ASN A 423 -0.71 12.18 -17.78
C ASN A 423 -0.51 10.81 -18.42
N LEU A 424 0.45 10.72 -19.34
CA LEU A 424 0.92 9.47 -19.93
C LEU A 424 2.34 9.16 -19.46
N ARG A 425 2.77 7.92 -19.59
CA ARG A 425 4.14 7.52 -19.29
C ARG A 425 5.02 7.67 -20.53
N TYR A 426 5.95 8.65 -20.52
CA TYR A 426 6.88 8.90 -21.63
C TYR A 426 8.19 8.14 -21.39
N LEU A 427 8.53 7.22 -22.30
CA LEU A 427 9.70 6.39 -22.27
C LEU A 427 10.72 6.84 -23.32
N GLN A 428 11.93 6.29 -23.26
CA GLN A 428 12.95 6.51 -24.29
C GLN A 428 12.49 5.97 -25.65
N ASN A 429 13.13 6.40 -26.73
CA ASN A 429 12.87 5.95 -28.10
C ASN A 429 11.43 6.20 -28.59
N ASN A 430 10.83 7.32 -28.18
CA ASN A 430 9.46 7.70 -28.53
C ASN A 430 8.40 6.65 -28.17
N LEU A 431 8.59 5.92 -27.09
CA LEU A 431 7.59 5.01 -26.54
C LEU A 431 6.68 5.76 -25.55
N ILE A 432 5.39 5.43 -25.56
CA ILE A 432 4.41 5.93 -24.63
C ILE A 432 3.68 4.76 -23.98
N GLY A 433 3.74 4.68 -22.65
CA GLY A 433 2.93 3.75 -21.86
C GLY A 433 1.58 4.37 -21.52
N ILE A 434 0.55 3.54 -21.55
CA ILE A 434 -0.83 3.89 -21.23
C ILE A 434 -1.37 2.79 -20.32
N SER A 435 -1.76 3.15 -19.09
CA SER A 435 -2.33 2.20 -18.13
C SER A 435 -3.78 2.59 -17.82
N ILE A 436 -4.70 1.71 -18.07
CA ILE A 436 -6.15 1.88 -17.81
C ILE A 436 -6.47 1.35 -16.42
N ASP A 437 -7.39 2.00 -15.72
CA ASP A 437 -7.79 1.62 -14.38
C ASP A 437 -9.31 1.59 -14.18
N GLU A 438 -9.74 1.29 -12.95
CA GLU A 438 -11.13 1.13 -12.57
C GLU A 438 -11.97 2.40 -12.79
N THR A 439 -11.35 3.58 -12.71
CA THR A 439 -12.04 4.88 -12.82
C THR A 439 -12.21 5.35 -14.26
N THR A 440 -11.56 4.69 -15.22
CA THR A 440 -11.63 5.05 -16.63
C THR A 440 -13.02 4.80 -17.20
N GLU A 441 -13.63 5.83 -17.79
CA GLU A 441 -14.94 5.80 -18.43
C GLU A 441 -14.81 5.82 -19.97
N LEU A 442 -15.90 5.50 -20.68
CA LEU A 442 -15.91 5.53 -22.15
C LEU A 442 -15.60 6.91 -22.73
N GLY A 443 -16.03 7.98 -22.05
CA GLY A 443 -15.71 9.36 -22.44
C GLY A 443 -14.20 9.64 -22.38
N ASP A 444 -13.51 9.01 -21.45
CA ASP A 444 -12.08 9.19 -21.28
C ASP A 444 -11.26 8.57 -22.41
N LEU A 445 -11.80 7.49 -23.01
CA LEU A 445 -11.15 6.86 -24.18
C LEU A 445 -11.12 7.82 -25.38
N TYR A 446 -12.16 8.63 -25.56
CA TYR A 446 -12.16 9.67 -26.59
C TYR A 446 -11.03 10.67 -26.40
N ASP A 447 -10.92 11.21 -25.17
CA ASP A 447 -9.90 12.18 -24.84
C ASP A 447 -8.49 11.60 -25.01
N LEU A 448 -8.32 10.34 -24.59
CA LEU A 448 -7.06 9.62 -24.67
C LEU A 448 -6.64 9.35 -26.12
N ILE A 449 -7.54 8.77 -26.93
CA ILE A 449 -7.27 8.44 -28.36
C ILE A 449 -7.04 9.73 -29.15
N ASN A 450 -7.78 10.82 -28.88
CA ASN A 450 -7.58 12.12 -29.50
C ASN A 450 -6.16 12.69 -29.29
N CYS A 451 -5.46 12.33 -28.22
CA CYS A 451 -4.07 12.75 -28.04
C CYS A 451 -3.15 12.21 -29.16
N PHE A 452 -3.51 11.11 -29.78
CA PHE A 452 -2.74 10.42 -30.84
C PHE A 452 -3.16 10.82 -32.25
N GLU A 453 -4.27 11.54 -32.42
CA GLU A 453 -4.80 11.93 -33.72
C GLU A 453 -4.29 13.27 -34.24
N ASN A 454 -4.44 13.49 -35.56
CA ASN A 454 -4.30 14.80 -36.19
C ASN A 454 -5.69 15.43 -36.32
N ASP A 455 -5.96 16.45 -35.53
CA ASP A 455 -7.09 17.36 -35.30
C ASP A 455 -8.30 17.43 -36.30
N LYS A 456 -8.59 16.44 -37.15
CA LYS A 456 -9.53 16.64 -38.25
C LYS A 456 -10.78 15.76 -38.28
N ASP A 457 -10.80 14.64 -37.57
CA ASP A 457 -11.95 13.73 -37.61
C ASP A 457 -12.40 13.32 -36.19
N PRO A 458 -13.73 13.18 -35.96
CA PRO A 458 -14.22 12.66 -34.70
C PRO A 458 -13.75 11.21 -34.50
N VAL A 459 -13.21 10.94 -33.33
CA VAL A 459 -12.79 9.59 -32.95
C VAL A 459 -14.03 8.69 -32.91
N ALA A 460 -14.08 7.71 -33.80
CA ALA A 460 -14.99 6.59 -33.67
C ALA A 460 -14.19 5.36 -33.23
N PHE A 461 -14.71 4.61 -32.29
CA PHE A 461 -14.18 3.31 -31.91
C PHE A 461 -15.32 2.38 -31.51
N ASP A 462 -15.14 1.11 -31.75
CA ASP A 462 -16.05 0.06 -31.32
C ASP A 462 -15.58 -0.55 -29.99
N ILE A 463 -16.52 -0.87 -29.12
CA ILE A 463 -16.22 -1.53 -27.85
C ILE A 463 -16.31 -3.04 -28.07
N HIS A 464 -15.17 -3.71 -27.96
CA HIS A 464 -15.05 -5.16 -28.13
C HIS A 464 -15.44 -5.89 -26.85
N GLN A 465 -16.76 -6.07 -26.59
CA GLN A 465 -17.24 -6.65 -25.33
C GLN A 465 -16.96 -8.14 -25.16
N ASP A 466 -16.80 -8.87 -26.25
CA ASP A 466 -16.70 -10.34 -26.24
C ASP A 466 -15.26 -10.88 -26.43
N GLU A 467 -14.27 -10.02 -26.61
CA GLU A 467 -12.92 -10.38 -27.04
C GLU A 467 -11.85 -10.28 -25.95
N THR A 468 -12.25 -10.22 -24.68
CA THR A 468 -11.34 -10.03 -23.53
C THR A 468 -10.27 -11.13 -23.38
N ALA A 469 -10.43 -12.26 -24.04
CA ALA A 469 -9.50 -13.38 -23.96
C ALA A 469 -8.38 -13.31 -25.03
N GLU A 470 -8.55 -12.56 -26.12
CA GLU A 470 -7.61 -12.58 -27.24
C GLU A 470 -6.23 -11.99 -26.90
N HIS A 471 -6.19 -11.03 -25.95
CA HIS A 471 -4.95 -10.39 -25.50
C HIS A 471 -4.33 -11.02 -24.24
N ILE A 472 -4.88 -12.14 -23.78
CA ILE A 472 -4.28 -12.98 -22.75
C ILE A 472 -4.01 -14.34 -23.36
N PRO A 473 -2.76 -14.84 -23.33
CA PRO A 473 -2.46 -16.18 -23.86
C PRO A 473 -3.29 -17.26 -23.15
N ASP A 474 -3.91 -18.17 -23.88
CA ASP A 474 -4.72 -19.27 -23.32
C ASP A 474 -3.96 -20.04 -22.21
N SER A 475 -2.66 -20.23 -22.40
CA SER A 475 -1.77 -20.92 -21.45
C SER A 475 -1.56 -20.16 -20.14
N LEU A 476 -1.93 -18.88 -20.11
CA LEU A 476 -1.78 -17.99 -18.95
C LEU A 476 -3.13 -17.52 -18.40
N LEU A 477 -4.26 -18.00 -18.94
CA LEU A 477 -5.56 -17.76 -18.32
C LEU A 477 -5.65 -18.48 -16.98
N ARG A 478 -6.18 -17.78 -15.96
CA ARG A 478 -6.44 -18.39 -14.66
C ARG A 478 -7.57 -19.41 -14.74
N THR A 479 -7.31 -20.61 -14.24
CA THR A 479 -8.31 -21.68 -14.15
C THR A 479 -8.62 -22.09 -12.71
N SER A 480 -7.79 -21.66 -11.76
CA SER A 480 -7.97 -21.98 -10.34
C SER A 480 -8.94 -21.04 -9.64
N ASP A 481 -9.75 -21.58 -8.74
CA ASP A 481 -10.62 -20.81 -7.87
C ASP A 481 -9.82 -19.94 -6.89
N PHE A 482 -10.40 -18.83 -6.46
CA PHE A 482 -9.85 -17.95 -5.43
C PHE A 482 -10.97 -17.29 -4.63
N LEU A 483 -10.68 -16.76 -3.45
CA LEU A 483 -11.62 -16.13 -2.53
C LEU A 483 -12.85 -17.01 -2.22
N THR A 484 -12.65 -18.32 -2.11
CA THR A 484 -13.72 -19.30 -1.85
C THR A 484 -14.20 -19.27 -0.41
N HIS A 485 -13.40 -18.70 0.53
CA HIS A 485 -13.79 -18.62 1.93
C HIS A 485 -15.08 -17.80 2.11
N PRO A 486 -16.01 -18.22 2.99
CA PRO A 486 -17.32 -17.56 3.16
C PRO A 486 -17.26 -16.05 3.43
N VAL A 487 -16.20 -15.54 4.07
CA VAL A 487 -16.04 -14.10 4.33
C VAL A 487 -16.11 -13.27 3.04
N PHE A 488 -15.56 -13.76 1.94
CA PHE A 488 -15.59 -13.07 0.64
C PHE A 488 -16.90 -13.24 -0.13
N ASN A 489 -17.84 -14.03 0.39
CA ASN A 489 -19.08 -14.39 -0.29
C ASN A 489 -20.35 -14.02 0.49
N THR A 490 -20.24 -13.51 1.71
CA THR A 490 -21.37 -13.28 2.61
C THR A 490 -21.86 -11.83 2.62
N TYR A 491 -20.95 -10.85 2.63
CA TYR A 491 -21.29 -9.45 2.94
C TYR A 491 -21.45 -8.59 1.68
N LYS A 492 -22.51 -8.85 0.90
CA LYS A 492 -22.74 -8.26 -0.44
C LYS A 492 -23.70 -7.06 -0.47
N SER A 493 -24.24 -6.64 0.66
CA SER A 493 -25.02 -5.40 0.77
C SER A 493 -24.37 -4.44 1.78
N GLU A 494 -24.61 -3.13 1.61
CA GLU A 494 -24.09 -2.12 2.53
C GLU A 494 -24.46 -2.44 3.99
N SER A 495 -25.71 -2.84 4.26
CA SER A 495 -26.14 -3.19 5.61
C SER A 495 -25.39 -4.40 6.18
N GLN A 496 -25.11 -5.43 5.36
CA GLN A 496 -24.33 -6.59 5.80
C GLN A 496 -22.87 -6.19 6.06
N MET A 497 -22.29 -5.41 5.15
CA MET A 497 -20.91 -4.95 5.27
C MET A 497 -20.71 -4.04 6.51
N MET A 498 -21.63 -3.10 6.75
CA MET A 498 -21.59 -2.25 7.96
C MET A 498 -21.69 -3.09 9.24
N ARG A 499 -22.57 -4.11 9.27
CA ARG A 499 -22.67 -5.02 10.41
C ARG A 499 -21.41 -5.84 10.61
N TYR A 500 -20.77 -6.29 9.55
CA TYR A 500 -19.51 -7.02 9.64
C TYR A 500 -18.39 -6.14 10.16
N ILE A 501 -18.21 -4.94 9.59
CA ILE A 501 -17.23 -3.96 10.07
C ILE A 501 -17.46 -3.66 11.57
N LYS A 502 -18.70 -3.45 11.97
CA LYS A 502 -19.04 -3.18 13.38
C LYS A 502 -18.84 -4.40 14.28
N LEU A 503 -19.08 -5.61 13.76
CA LEU A 503 -18.77 -6.85 14.48
C LEU A 503 -17.27 -6.94 14.79
N LEU A 504 -16.41 -6.64 13.81
CA LEU A 504 -14.97 -6.63 14.01
C LEU A 504 -14.55 -5.53 15.00
N GLU A 505 -15.06 -4.32 14.84
CA GLU A 505 -14.78 -3.20 15.75
C GLU A 505 -15.13 -3.54 17.20
N ASN A 506 -16.25 -4.25 17.43
CA ASN A 506 -16.67 -4.66 18.75
C ASN A 506 -15.78 -5.75 19.38
N LYS A 507 -14.98 -6.46 18.60
CA LYS A 507 -13.96 -7.40 19.11
C LYS A 507 -12.70 -6.68 19.58
N ASP A 508 -12.52 -5.41 19.19
CA ASP A 508 -11.40 -4.60 19.60
C ASP A 508 -11.72 -3.86 20.90
N LEU A 509 -10.72 -3.72 21.74
CA LEU A 509 -10.76 -2.78 22.85
C LEU A 509 -10.30 -1.42 22.32
N SER A 510 -11.12 -0.78 21.48
CA SER A 510 -10.82 0.56 20.99
C SER A 510 -10.86 1.56 22.15
N PHE A 511 -10.10 2.65 22.04
CA PHE A 511 -9.98 3.68 23.09
C PHE A 511 -11.34 4.22 23.54
N SER A 512 -12.31 4.32 22.63
CA SER A 512 -13.68 4.73 22.94
C SER A 512 -14.51 3.66 23.68
N SER A 513 -14.37 2.38 23.33
CA SER A 513 -15.09 1.29 23.98
C SER A 513 -14.43 0.88 25.32
N GLN A 514 -13.12 1.04 25.46
CA GLN A 514 -12.43 0.89 26.75
C GLN A 514 -12.85 1.97 27.74
N MET A 515 -12.88 3.23 27.31
CA MET A 515 -13.28 4.34 28.19
C MET A 515 -14.72 4.17 28.67
N MET A 516 -15.64 3.78 27.79
CA MET A 516 -17.04 3.51 28.15
C MET A 516 -17.20 2.27 29.05
N ARG A 517 -16.39 1.21 28.84
CA ARG A 517 -16.39 0.06 29.76
C ARG A 517 -15.72 0.36 31.08
N TYR A 518 -14.62 1.13 31.08
CA TYR A 518 -13.97 1.58 32.31
C TYR A 518 -14.84 2.53 33.10
N ILE A 519 -15.53 3.47 32.48
CA ILE A 519 -16.51 4.35 33.11
C ILE A 519 -17.65 3.53 33.71
N LYS A 520 -18.23 2.57 32.97
CA LYS A 520 -19.26 1.66 33.51
C LYS A 520 -18.76 0.77 34.65
N LEU A 521 -17.49 0.34 34.61
CA LEU A 521 -16.89 -0.44 35.72
C LEU A 521 -16.59 0.43 36.94
N LEU A 522 -16.26 1.69 36.74
CA LEU A 522 -16.08 2.65 37.84
C LEU A 522 -17.44 3.06 38.44
N GLU A 523 -18.43 3.34 37.61
CA GLU A 523 -19.81 3.61 38.03
C GLU A 523 -20.42 2.44 38.83
N ASN A 524 -20.12 1.20 38.48
CA ASN A 524 -20.56 0.01 39.19
C ASN A 524 -19.75 -0.30 40.45
N LYS A 525 -18.55 0.28 40.64
CA LYS A 525 -17.76 0.14 41.88
C LYS A 525 -18.10 1.19 42.95
N ASP A 526 -18.62 2.33 42.52
CA ASP A 526 -19.07 3.37 43.47
C ASP A 526 -20.51 3.13 43.98
N LEU A 527 -21.17 2.05 43.56
CA LEU A 527 -22.51 1.63 43.98
C LEU A 527 -22.51 0.35 44.83
N SER A 528 -21.35 -0.11 45.33
CA SER A 528 -21.24 -1.29 46.19
C SER A 528 -20.56 -0.93 47.53
#